data_50981aff8f45e52099dcfde79c421923
#
_entry.id   50981aff8f45e52099dcfde79c421923
#
_cell.length_a   1.000
_cell.length_b   1.000
_cell.length_c   1.000
_cell.angle_alpha   90.00
_cell.angle_beta   90.00
_cell.angle_gamma   90.00
#
_symmetry.space_group_name_H-M   'P 1'
#
loop_
_entity.id
_entity.type
_entity.pdbx_description
1 polymer ?
#
loop_
_entity_poly.entity_id
_entity_poly.type
_entity_poly.pdbx_seq_one_letter_code
_entity_poly.pdbx_strand_id
1 'polypeptide(L)'
;XXXSIQYVTIPDAVAEDFSPAAYMISAFDDPTRNVVLLNPTAEDDTMLFTLAHECFPGHLYQTQYFRSLDGLPLSQQLCAPTGYSEGWAVFSELFISGISEKYGVGGCTLREYESVLANILIPAYVSIKVNCEGWTTEDIGDYLKSFGLDQQEYIDVIYEYSIDMPLYFFNYAMGYVYTNKIYESVNHRSDGXXXXXXXXXXXMFDILLEEFGTEE
;
A
#
# COMPACT_ATOMS: atom_id res chain seq x y z
N UNK A 1 -19.95 -3.36 12.73
CA UNK A 1 -19.40 -3.91 13.48
C UNK A 1 -18.22 -3.34 14.08
N UNK A 2 -18.24 -3.32 14.96
CA UNK A 2 -17.25 -2.93 15.62
C UNK A 2 -16.26 -3.94 15.59
N UNK A 3 -15.63 -3.85 14.99
CA UNK A 3 -14.61 -4.63 15.01
C UNK A 3 -13.91 -4.33 16.23
N SER A 4 -13.64 -5.19 16.95
CA SER A 4 -12.71 -5.03 18.07
C SER A 4 -11.28 -5.23 17.56
N ILE A 5 -10.44 -4.30 17.88
CA ILE A 5 -9.02 -4.39 17.50
C ILE A 5 -8.20 -4.61 18.77
N GLN A 6 -7.38 -5.65 18.75
CA GLN A 6 -6.40 -5.91 19.80
C GLN A 6 -5.03 -5.42 19.31
N TYR A 7 -4.46 -4.47 20.03
CA TYR A 7 -3.08 -4.02 19.77
C TYR A 7 -2.13 -4.82 20.65
N VAL A 8 -1.10 -5.36 20.02
CA VAL A 8 -0.11 -6.24 20.69
C VAL A 8 1.29 -5.71 20.37
N THR A 9 2.01 -5.30 21.41
CA THR A 9 3.41 -4.85 21.26
C THR A 9 4.31 -6.09 21.04
N ILE A 10 5.13 -6.03 20.01
CA ILE A 10 6.10 -7.12 19.75
C ILE A 10 7.26 -7.06 20.77
N PRO A 11 7.92 -8.21 21.02
CA PRO A 11 9.10 -8.20 21.89
C PRO A 11 10.26 -7.39 21.29
N ASP A 12 11.00 -6.68 22.14
CA ASP A 12 12.18 -5.89 21.75
C ASP A 12 13.20 -6.71 20.94
N ALA A 13 13.28 -8.00 21.21
CA ALA A 13 14.24 -8.90 20.55
C ALA A 13 14.06 -9.02 19.05
N VAL A 14 12.87 -8.66 18.52
CA VAL A 14 12.58 -8.73 17.07
C VAL A 14 12.25 -7.34 16.48
N ALA A 15 12.32 -6.30 17.30
CA ALA A 15 11.87 -4.96 16.90
C ALA A 15 12.74 -4.34 15.80
N GLU A 16 14.05 -4.65 15.80
CA GLU A 16 15.01 -4.08 14.86
C GLU A 16 14.67 -4.42 13.41
N ASP A 17 14.18 -5.64 13.19
CA ASP A 17 13.87 -6.16 11.84
C ASP A 17 12.38 -6.10 11.49
N PHE A 18 11.56 -5.46 12.33
CA PHE A 18 10.10 -5.48 12.17
C PHE A 18 9.61 -4.10 11.74
N SER A 19 8.62 -4.06 10.83
CA SER A 19 7.96 -2.81 10.42
C SER A 19 7.33 -2.09 11.63
N PRO A 20 7.03 -0.79 11.52
CA PRO A 20 6.43 -0.05 12.64
C PRO A 20 5.13 -0.67 13.16
N ALA A 21 4.31 -1.24 12.29
CA ALA A 21 3.13 -2.00 12.65
C ALA A 21 2.84 -3.06 11.60
N ALA A 22 1.98 -4.03 11.92
CA ALA A 22 1.49 -5.01 10.94
C ALA A 22 0.09 -5.50 11.33
N TYR A 23 -0.82 -5.51 10.38
CA TYR A 23 -2.16 -6.08 10.59
C TYR A 23 -2.11 -7.59 10.37
N MET A 24 -2.52 -8.32 11.36
CA MET A 24 -2.67 -9.78 11.26
C MET A 24 -4.07 -10.08 10.70
N ILE A 25 -4.11 -10.47 9.43
CA ILE A 25 -5.38 -10.76 8.76
C ILE A 25 -6.16 -11.78 9.60
N SER A 26 -7.39 -11.43 9.98
CA SER A 26 -8.22 -12.27 10.83
C SER A 26 -8.49 -13.62 10.17
N ALA A 27 -8.64 -14.67 10.99
CA ALA A 27 -8.93 -15.99 10.49
C ALA A 27 -10.26 -16.01 9.73
N PHE A 28 -10.38 -16.87 8.73
CA PHE A 28 -11.58 -16.95 7.89
C PHE A 28 -12.80 -17.35 8.73
N ASP A 29 -12.59 -18.23 9.71
CA ASP A 29 -13.65 -18.70 10.60
C ASP A 29 -13.89 -17.79 11.82
N ASP A 30 -13.05 -16.78 12.04
CA ASP A 30 -13.25 -15.76 13.07
C ASP A 30 -12.88 -14.38 12.55
N PRO A 31 -13.70 -13.82 11.67
CA PRO A 31 -13.37 -12.53 11.04
C PRO A 31 -13.50 -11.33 12.00
N THR A 32 -14.00 -11.54 13.21
CA THR A 32 -14.16 -10.45 14.18
C THR A 32 -12.90 -10.17 14.99
N ARG A 33 -11.96 -11.10 15.02
CA ARG A 33 -10.73 -10.96 15.80
C ARG A 33 -9.64 -10.29 14.95
N ASN A 34 -9.49 -9.00 15.14
CA ASN A 34 -8.50 -8.20 14.43
C ASN A 34 -7.33 -7.88 15.37
N VAL A 35 -6.13 -8.22 14.95
CA VAL A 35 -4.91 -8.00 15.74
C VAL A 35 -3.97 -7.09 14.93
N VAL A 36 -3.44 -6.06 15.58
CA VAL A 36 -2.40 -5.19 15.00
C VAL A 36 -1.16 -5.31 15.90
N LEU A 37 -0.07 -5.73 15.33
CA LEU A 37 1.22 -5.77 15.99
C LEU A 37 1.82 -4.36 15.96
N LEU A 38 2.42 -3.92 17.07
CA LEU A 38 3.06 -2.60 17.18
C LEU A 38 4.52 -2.78 17.56
N ASN A 39 5.39 -2.09 16.85
CA ASN A 39 6.82 -2.05 17.14
C ASN A 39 7.08 -0.92 18.15
N PRO A 40 7.57 -1.25 19.36
CA PRO A 40 7.76 -0.23 20.40
C PRO A 40 8.92 0.74 20.11
N THR A 41 9.76 0.44 19.12
CA THR A 41 10.91 1.29 18.76
C THR A 41 10.65 2.18 17.55
N ALA A 42 9.48 2.08 16.94
CA ALA A 42 9.15 2.87 15.74
C ALA A 42 8.94 4.35 16.08
N GLU A 43 9.37 5.22 15.19
CA GLU A 43 9.19 6.67 15.34
C GLU A 43 7.71 7.06 15.11
N ASP A 44 7.25 8.09 15.84
CA ASP A 44 5.83 8.49 15.85
C ASP A 44 5.32 8.87 14.46
N ASP A 45 6.12 9.54 13.64
CA ASP A 45 5.70 9.98 12.31
C ASP A 45 5.61 8.80 11.32
N THR A 46 6.52 7.83 11.42
CA THR A 46 6.43 6.59 10.64
C THR A 46 5.22 5.77 11.07
N MET A 47 4.98 5.70 12.37
CA MET A 47 3.84 4.96 12.94
C MET A 47 2.49 5.44 12.39
N LEU A 48 2.31 6.76 12.22
CA LEU A 48 1.06 7.30 11.70
C LEU A 48 0.70 6.70 10.32
N PHE A 49 1.67 6.70 9.40
CA PHE A 49 1.42 6.23 8.04
C PHE A 49 1.34 4.71 7.98
N THR A 50 2.17 4.02 8.77
CA THR A 50 2.05 2.56 8.87
C THR A 50 0.69 2.15 9.45
N LEU A 51 0.16 2.86 10.43
CA LEU A 51 -1.19 2.58 10.93
C LEU A 51 -2.28 2.91 9.91
N ALA A 52 -2.07 3.93 9.08
CA ALA A 52 -2.99 4.22 7.96
C ALA A 52 -2.97 3.05 6.95
N HIS A 53 -1.81 2.50 6.66
CA HIS A 53 -1.59 1.33 5.80
C HIS A 53 -2.25 0.07 6.41
N GLU A 54 -1.89 -0.25 7.64
CA GLU A 54 -2.25 -1.51 8.29
C GLU A 54 -3.68 -1.54 8.86
N CYS A 55 -4.20 -0.38 9.33
CA CYS A 55 -5.48 -0.31 10.03
C CYS A 55 -6.56 0.41 9.22
N PHE A 56 -6.70 1.72 9.45
CA PHE A 56 -7.74 2.55 8.87
C PHE A 56 -7.12 3.77 8.19
N PRO A 57 -7.43 3.97 6.90
CA PRO A 57 -8.39 3.22 6.06
C PRO A 57 -7.81 2.02 5.31
N GLY A 58 -6.61 1.55 5.66
CA GLY A 58 -5.86 0.52 4.95
C GLY A 58 -6.39 -0.92 5.09
N HIS A 59 -5.44 -1.86 5.29
CA HIS A 59 -5.69 -3.30 5.20
C HIS A 59 -6.81 -3.82 6.11
N LEU A 60 -6.87 -3.38 7.37
CA LEU A 60 -7.90 -3.84 8.29
C LEU A 60 -9.29 -3.42 7.79
N TYR A 61 -9.45 -2.15 7.42
CA TYR A 61 -10.71 -1.65 6.89
C TYR A 61 -11.09 -2.39 5.60
N GLN A 62 -10.16 -2.50 4.66
CA GLN A 62 -10.38 -3.19 3.39
C GLN A 62 -10.86 -4.63 3.62
N THR A 63 -10.15 -5.38 4.48
CA THR A 63 -10.47 -6.77 4.80
C THR A 63 -11.88 -6.90 5.42
N GLN A 64 -12.18 -6.05 6.41
CA GLN A 64 -13.47 -6.09 7.09
C GLN A 64 -14.61 -5.69 6.17
N TYR A 65 -14.40 -4.66 5.34
CA TYR A 65 -15.39 -4.25 4.34
C TYR A 65 -15.65 -5.38 3.34
N PHE A 66 -14.58 -5.94 2.78
CA PHE A 66 -14.68 -7.02 1.80
C PHE A 66 -15.46 -8.21 2.36
N ARG A 67 -15.13 -8.61 3.60
CA ARG A 67 -15.81 -9.74 4.26
C ARG A 67 -17.25 -9.45 4.64
N SER A 68 -17.67 -8.18 4.66
CA SER A 68 -19.06 -7.80 4.94
C SER A 68 -19.95 -7.88 3.69
N LEU A 69 -19.38 -8.10 2.51
CA LEU A 69 -20.13 -8.16 1.27
C LEU A 69 -20.81 -9.51 1.11
N ASP A 70 -22.12 -9.51 0.93
CA ASP A 70 -22.90 -10.72 0.71
C ASP A 70 -22.75 -11.22 -0.74
N GLY A 71 -22.78 -12.52 -0.90
CA GLY A 71 -22.89 -13.15 -2.23
C GLY A 71 -21.59 -13.25 -3.02
N LEU A 72 -20.45 -12.89 -2.44
CA LEU A 72 -19.17 -13.04 -3.15
C LEU A 72 -18.84 -14.52 -3.38
N PRO A 73 -18.42 -14.91 -4.59
CA PRO A 73 -17.94 -16.27 -4.83
C PRO A 73 -16.76 -16.61 -3.91
N LEU A 74 -16.66 -17.89 -3.53
CA LEU A 74 -15.59 -18.36 -2.65
C LEU A 74 -14.20 -18.07 -3.23
N SER A 75 -14.05 -18.17 -4.56
CA SER A 75 -12.79 -17.83 -5.23
C SER A 75 -12.36 -16.38 -4.97
N GLN A 76 -13.31 -15.45 -4.99
CA GLN A 76 -13.02 -14.04 -4.67
C GLN A 76 -12.70 -13.86 -3.18
N GLN A 77 -13.42 -14.57 -2.32
CA GLN A 77 -13.19 -14.47 -0.87
C GLN A 77 -11.79 -14.97 -0.46
N LEU A 78 -11.25 -15.95 -1.21
CA LEU A 78 -9.96 -16.57 -0.91
C LEU A 78 -8.79 -15.93 -1.68
N CYS A 79 -9.07 -15.17 -2.73
CA CYS A 79 -8.06 -14.51 -3.55
C CYS A 79 -7.97 -13.03 -3.18
N ALA A 80 -6.79 -12.62 -2.73
CA ALA A 80 -6.49 -11.21 -2.51
C ALA A 80 -5.28 -10.84 -3.38
N PRO A 81 -5.50 -10.33 -4.59
CA PRO A 81 -4.37 -9.92 -5.44
C PRO A 81 -3.54 -8.86 -4.72
N THR A 82 -2.23 -9.09 -4.63
CA THR A 82 -1.31 -8.22 -3.87
C THR A 82 -1.42 -6.76 -4.34
N GLY A 83 -1.46 -6.54 -5.67
CA GLY A 83 -1.59 -5.17 -6.19
C GLY A 83 -2.85 -4.47 -5.73
N TYR A 84 -3.94 -5.21 -5.54
CA TYR A 84 -5.18 -4.64 -5.04
C TYR A 84 -5.07 -4.26 -3.55
N SER A 85 -4.55 -5.17 -2.71
CA SER A 85 -4.45 -4.90 -1.29
C SER A 85 -3.41 -3.82 -0.98
N GLU A 86 -2.23 -3.95 -1.56
CA GLU A 86 -1.12 -3.02 -1.30
C GLU A 86 -1.37 -1.64 -1.93
N GLY A 87 -1.94 -1.62 -3.13
CA GLY A 87 -2.27 -0.35 -3.79
C GLY A 87 -3.27 0.48 -3.00
N TRP A 88 -4.27 -0.17 -2.39
CA TRP A 88 -5.21 0.49 -1.49
C TRP A 88 -4.50 1.01 -0.24
N ALA A 89 -3.62 0.21 0.34
CA ALA A 89 -2.92 0.58 1.56
C ALA A 89 -1.96 1.76 1.34
N VAL A 90 -1.18 1.75 0.26
CA VAL A 90 -0.31 2.88 -0.12
C VAL A 90 -1.14 4.15 -0.39
N PHE A 91 -2.26 4.00 -1.11
CA PHE A 91 -3.19 5.13 -1.30
C PHE A 91 -3.68 5.67 0.05
N SER A 92 -3.94 4.80 1.02
CA SER A 92 -4.41 5.17 2.36
C SER A 92 -3.40 6.02 3.12
N GLU A 93 -2.10 5.72 2.99
CA GLU A 93 -1.03 6.54 3.58
C GLU A 93 -1.07 7.97 3.04
N LEU A 94 -1.08 8.11 1.71
CA LEU A 94 -1.12 9.43 1.07
C LEU A 94 -2.42 10.18 1.37
N PHE A 95 -3.55 9.46 1.44
CA PHE A 95 -4.84 10.06 1.78
C PHE A 95 -4.81 10.63 3.21
N ILE A 96 -4.28 9.86 4.16
CA ILE A 96 -4.16 10.31 5.56
C ILE A 96 -3.14 11.45 5.68
N SER A 97 -2.04 11.41 4.93
CA SER A 97 -1.06 12.51 4.96
C SER A 97 -1.71 13.84 4.54
N GLY A 98 -2.54 13.82 3.50
CA GLY A 98 -3.27 15.02 3.05
C GLY A 98 -4.30 15.52 4.05
N ILE A 99 -4.90 14.61 4.83
CA ILE A 99 -5.86 14.98 5.89
C ILE A 99 -5.12 15.50 7.13
N SER A 100 -4.02 14.86 7.52
CA SER A 100 -3.31 15.15 8.76
C SER A 100 -2.87 16.61 8.84
N GLU A 101 -2.51 17.21 7.72
CA GLU A 101 -2.13 18.63 7.66
C GLU A 101 -3.25 19.56 8.14
N LYS A 102 -4.51 19.20 7.86
CA LYS A 102 -5.68 19.98 8.32
C LYS A 102 -5.84 19.94 9.84
N TYR A 103 -5.26 18.95 10.48
CA TYR A 103 -5.33 18.76 11.93
C TYR A 103 -4.03 19.15 12.64
N GLY A 104 -3.13 19.86 11.94
CA GLY A 104 -1.92 20.40 12.54
C GLY A 104 -0.74 19.42 12.61
N VAL A 105 -0.84 18.28 11.94
CA VAL A 105 0.29 17.37 11.76
C VAL A 105 0.96 17.78 10.44
N GLY A 106 1.79 18.81 10.50
CA GLY A 106 2.36 19.43 9.31
C GLY A 106 3.57 18.69 8.76
N GLY A 107 3.87 18.98 7.50
CA GLY A 107 5.08 18.50 6.83
C GLY A 107 5.07 17.04 6.40
N CYS A 108 3.97 16.33 6.59
CA CYS A 108 3.90 14.89 6.31
C CYS A 108 3.69 14.58 4.83
N THR A 109 2.89 15.38 4.12
CA THR A 109 2.46 15.05 2.75
C THR A 109 3.65 14.94 1.79
N LEU A 110 4.56 15.90 1.82
CA LEU A 110 5.73 15.88 0.93
C LEU A 110 6.63 14.68 1.25
N ARG A 111 6.92 14.44 2.54
CA ARG A 111 7.73 13.29 2.98
C ARG A 111 7.10 11.97 2.54
N GLU A 112 5.76 11.86 2.62
CA GLU A 112 5.07 10.65 2.21
C GLU A 112 5.15 10.44 0.70
N TYR A 113 5.01 11.49 -0.11
CA TYR A 113 5.24 11.38 -1.56
C TYR A 113 6.68 10.97 -1.88
N GLU A 114 7.65 11.54 -1.17
CA GLU A 114 9.07 11.17 -1.34
C GLU A 114 9.29 9.71 -0.94
N SER A 115 8.66 9.25 0.13
CA SER A 115 8.73 7.87 0.59
C SER A 115 8.14 6.91 -0.46
N VAL A 116 6.95 7.19 -0.97
CA VAL A 116 6.32 6.37 -2.01
C VAL A 116 7.19 6.35 -3.28
N LEU A 117 7.76 7.50 -3.67
CA LEU A 117 8.65 7.57 -4.82
C LEU A 117 9.89 6.68 -4.62
N ALA A 118 10.58 6.85 -3.50
CA ALA A 118 11.85 6.16 -3.24
C ALA A 118 11.66 4.66 -2.93
N ASN A 119 10.62 4.31 -2.18
CA ASN A 119 10.48 2.94 -1.66
C ASN A 119 9.55 2.06 -2.50
N ILE A 120 8.79 2.63 -3.44
CA ILE A 120 7.82 1.87 -4.23
C ILE A 120 7.97 2.12 -5.73
N LEU A 121 7.85 3.38 -6.17
CA LEU A 121 7.77 3.66 -7.62
C LEU A 121 9.12 3.45 -8.32
N ILE A 122 10.20 3.95 -7.73
CA ILE A 122 11.55 3.75 -8.29
C ILE A 122 11.93 2.27 -8.26
N PRO A 123 11.82 1.54 -7.14
CA PRO A 123 12.12 0.10 -7.17
C PRO A 123 11.25 -0.70 -8.15
N ALA A 124 9.98 -0.34 -8.33
CA ALA A 124 9.12 -0.99 -9.34
C ALA A 124 9.66 -0.78 -10.75
N TYR A 125 10.04 0.46 -11.08
CA TYR A 125 10.61 0.80 -12.39
C TYR A 125 11.93 0.09 -12.60
N VAL A 126 12.82 0.15 -11.61
CA VAL A 126 14.13 -0.51 -11.66
C VAL A 126 13.99 -2.01 -11.85
N SER A 127 13.03 -2.65 -11.14
CA SER A 127 12.80 -4.09 -11.29
C SER A 127 12.44 -4.46 -12.75
N ILE A 128 11.63 -3.64 -13.42
CA ILE A 128 11.31 -3.85 -14.84
C ILE A 128 12.59 -3.72 -15.67
N LYS A 129 13.39 -2.68 -15.43
CA LYS A 129 14.60 -2.41 -16.21
C LYS A 129 15.66 -3.51 -16.03
N VAL A 130 15.84 -3.97 -14.79
CA VAL A 130 16.76 -5.07 -14.50
C VAL A 130 16.30 -6.35 -15.22
N ASN A 131 15.04 -6.73 -15.05
CA ASN A 131 14.55 -8.04 -15.53
C ASN A 131 14.25 -8.07 -17.03
N CYS A 132 13.92 -6.94 -17.65
CA CYS A 132 13.52 -6.90 -19.06
C CYS A 132 14.59 -6.28 -19.96
N GLU A 133 15.44 -5.40 -19.43
CA GLU A 133 16.43 -4.68 -20.22
C GLU A 133 17.88 -4.95 -19.76
N GLY A 134 18.06 -5.72 -18.69
CA GLY A 134 19.38 -6.14 -18.20
C GLY A 134 20.18 -5.01 -17.52
N TRP A 135 19.49 -4.06 -16.89
CA TRP A 135 20.20 -2.98 -16.19
C TRP A 135 21.12 -3.53 -15.11
N THR A 136 22.31 -2.95 -15.05
CA THR A 136 23.32 -3.20 -14.02
C THR A 136 23.18 -2.18 -12.88
N THR A 137 23.95 -2.38 -11.81
CA THR A 137 24.02 -1.38 -10.72
C THR A 137 24.54 -0.02 -11.21
N GLU A 138 25.42 -0.01 -12.24
CA GLU A 138 25.90 1.24 -12.87
C GLU A 138 24.76 1.99 -13.56
N ASP A 139 23.93 1.26 -14.35
CA ASP A 139 22.76 1.85 -15.04
C ASP A 139 21.76 2.43 -14.01
N ILE A 140 21.54 1.71 -12.90
CA ILE A 140 20.68 2.17 -11.82
C ILE A 140 21.24 3.45 -11.20
N GLY A 141 22.54 3.46 -10.88
CA GLY A 141 23.20 4.64 -10.31
C GLY A 141 23.07 5.86 -11.23
N ASP A 142 23.29 5.69 -12.53
CA ASP A 142 23.13 6.79 -13.50
C ASP A 142 21.70 7.31 -13.54
N TYR A 143 20.71 6.42 -13.49
CA TYR A 143 19.29 6.82 -13.44
C TYR A 143 18.96 7.58 -12.15
N LEU A 144 19.44 7.08 -11.01
CA LEU A 144 19.09 7.62 -9.69
C LEU A 144 19.76 8.98 -9.39
N LYS A 145 20.85 9.32 -10.08
CA LYS A 145 21.49 10.64 -9.94
C LYS A 145 20.52 11.80 -10.11
N SER A 146 19.56 11.65 -11.02
CA SER A 146 18.57 12.71 -11.28
C SER A 146 17.61 12.95 -10.11
N PHE A 147 17.50 11.99 -9.21
CA PHE A 147 16.64 12.07 -8.01
C PHE A 147 17.45 12.38 -6.75
N GLY A 148 18.79 12.38 -6.83
CA GLY A 148 19.64 12.53 -5.65
C GLY A 148 19.65 11.29 -4.76
N LEU A 149 19.35 10.11 -5.33
CA LEU A 149 19.23 8.83 -4.63
C LEU A 149 20.32 7.84 -5.07
N ASP A 150 21.50 8.36 -5.46
CA ASP A 150 22.58 7.54 -6.02
C ASP A 150 23.56 7.00 -4.96
N GLN A 151 23.08 6.81 -3.72
CA GLN A 151 23.87 6.16 -2.68
C GLN A 151 24.02 4.67 -3.00
N GLN A 152 25.27 4.17 -2.93
CA GLN A 152 25.58 2.79 -3.34
C GLN A 152 24.74 1.76 -2.57
N GLU A 153 24.55 1.98 -1.28
CA GLU A 153 23.73 1.08 -0.44
C GLU A 153 22.30 0.94 -0.98
N TYR A 154 21.68 2.04 -1.38
CA TYR A 154 20.31 2.02 -1.93
C TYR A 154 20.29 1.32 -3.30
N ILE A 155 21.28 1.59 -4.15
CA ILE A 155 21.43 0.94 -5.48
C ILE A 155 21.52 -0.59 -5.29
N ASP A 156 22.37 -1.04 -4.36
CA ASP A 156 22.58 -2.48 -4.13
C ASP A 156 21.30 -3.14 -3.63
N VAL A 157 20.61 -2.50 -2.67
CA VAL A 157 19.34 -3.02 -2.12
C VAL A 157 18.29 -3.18 -3.21
N ILE A 158 18.03 -2.16 -4.03
CA ILE A 158 16.98 -2.27 -5.06
C ILE A 158 17.38 -3.22 -6.19
N TYR A 159 18.69 -3.35 -6.49
CA TYR A 159 19.15 -4.35 -7.45
C TYR A 159 18.92 -5.76 -6.91
N GLU A 160 19.31 -6.04 -5.66
CA GLU A 160 19.08 -7.34 -5.02
C GLU A 160 17.59 -7.70 -4.99
N TYR A 161 16.73 -6.77 -4.56
CA TYR A 161 15.28 -6.99 -4.59
C TYR A 161 14.77 -7.30 -6.00
N SER A 162 15.32 -6.62 -7.01
CA SER A 162 14.91 -6.84 -8.40
C SER A 162 15.23 -8.26 -8.88
N ILE A 163 16.32 -8.85 -8.37
CA ILE A 163 16.75 -10.22 -8.74
C ILE A 163 15.99 -11.26 -7.88
N ASP A 164 15.95 -11.05 -6.57
CA ASP A 164 15.43 -12.03 -5.62
C ASP A 164 13.89 -12.09 -5.60
N MET A 165 13.24 -10.95 -5.85
CA MET A 165 11.78 -10.83 -5.82
C MET A 165 11.28 -10.02 -7.02
N PRO A 166 11.41 -10.56 -8.23
CA PRO A 166 11.07 -9.84 -9.45
C PRO A 166 9.65 -9.28 -9.41
N LEU A 167 9.51 -8.01 -9.72
CA LEU A 167 8.22 -7.32 -9.78
C LEU A 167 7.48 -7.19 -8.43
N TYR A 168 8.16 -7.43 -7.31
CA TYR A 168 7.54 -7.27 -5.98
C TYR A 168 6.92 -5.88 -5.83
N PHE A 169 7.73 -4.84 -6.01
CA PHE A 169 7.26 -3.45 -5.88
C PHE A 169 6.31 -3.03 -7.00
N PHE A 170 6.31 -3.73 -8.13
CA PHE A 170 5.41 -3.44 -9.24
C PHE A 170 3.94 -3.60 -8.81
N ASN A 171 3.64 -4.59 -7.96
CA ASN A 171 2.29 -4.78 -7.45
C ASN A 171 1.84 -3.56 -6.62
N TYR A 172 2.71 -3.06 -5.74
CA TYR A 172 2.44 -1.85 -4.95
C TYR A 172 2.23 -0.63 -5.86
N ALA A 173 3.15 -0.42 -6.79
CA ALA A 173 3.16 0.75 -7.67
C ALA A 173 1.91 0.78 -8.57
N MET A 174 1.63 -0.31 -9.26
CA MET A 174 0.47 -0.36 -10.17
C MET A 174 -0.84 -0.33 -9.40
N GLY A 175 -0.90 -1.02 -8.27
CA GLY A 175 -2.07 -0.96 -7.40
C GLY A 175 -2.36 0.46 -6.92
N TYR A 176 -1.32 1.17 -6.48
CA TYR A 176 -1.46 2.58 -6.07
C TYR A 176 -1.94 3.46 -7.25
N VAL A 177 -1.29 3.32 -8.42
CA VAL A 177 -1.65 4.14 -9.59
C VAL A 177 -3.12 3.93 -9.97
N TYR A 178 -3.59 2.68 -10.00
CA TYR A 178 -4.98 2.40 -10.33
C TYR A 178 -5.94 2.91 -9.24
N THR A 179 -5.62 2.70 -7.97
CA THR A 179 -6.46 3.20 -6.87
C THR A 179 -6.59 4.71 -6.93
N ASN A 180 -5.48 5.41 -7.17
CA ASN A 180 -5.48 6.87 -7.27
C ASN A 180 -6.30 7.36 -8.47
N LYS A 181 -6.19 6.72 -9.63
CA LYS A 181 -7.00 7.07 -10.82
C LYS A 181 -8.48 6.91 -10.54
N ILE A 182 -8.87 5.83 -9.86
CA ILE A 182 -10.26 5.61 -9.45
C ILE A 182 -10.72 6.74 -8.52
N TYR A 183 -9.93 7.03 -7.49
CA TYR A 183 -10.25 8.09 -6.54
C TYR A 183 -10.45 9.42 -7.25
N GLU A 184 -9.55 9.78 -8.15
CA GLU A 184 -9.66 11.03 -8.95
C GLU A 184 -10.93 11.04 -9.79
N SER A 185 -11.24 9.94 -10.49
CA SER A 185 -12.42 9.86 -11.35
C SER A 185 -13.72 10.00 -10.54
N VAL A 186 -13.77 9.40 -9.36
CA VAL A 186 -14.94 9.46 -8.47
C VAL A 186 -15.08 10.87 -7.87
N ASN A 187 -13.98 11.50 -7.48
CA ASN A 187 -14.01 12.85 -6.90
C ASN A 187 -14.53 13.90 -7.87
N HIS A 188 -14.42 13.67 -9.17
CA HIS A 188 -14.96 14.59 -10.19
C HIS A 188 -16.45 14.37 -10.46
N ARG A 189 -17.07 13.35 -9.87
CA ARG A 189 -18.51 13.07 -10.05
C ARG A 189 -19.31 13.71 -8.93
N SER A 190 -20.43 14.32 -9.30
CA SER A 190 -21.27 15.08 -8.38
C SER A 190 -21.96 14.22 -7.30
N ASP A 191 -21.99 12.93 -7.46
CA ASP A 191 -22.64 11.97 -6.56
C ASP A 191 -21.67 11.31 -5.55
N GLY A 192 -20.48 11.78 -5.54
CA GLY A 192 -19.48 11.60 -4.47
C GLY A 192 -19.36 10.24 -3.80
N UNK A 193 -19.65 9.30 -4.42
CA UNK A 193 -19.65 8.07 -3.84
C UNK A 193 -18.37 7.67 -3.36
N UNK A 194 -18.34 7.71 -2.66
CA UNK A 194 -17.35 7.27 -2.06
C UNK A 194 -16.87 6.03 -2.56
N UNK A 195 -16.67 6.22 -3.37
CA UNK A 195 -16.17 5.18 -3.95
C UNK A 195 -15.08 4.60 -3.29
N UNK A 196 -14.87 5.34 -2.70
CA UNK A 196 -13.84 4.83 -2.19
C UNK A 196 -13.96 3.59 -1.49
N UNK A 197 -14.69 3.61 -1.31
CA UNK A 197 -14.84 2.59 -0.63
C UNK A 197 -14.77 1.37 -1.34
N UNK A 198 -14.54 1.70 -2.15
CA UNK A 198 -14.69 0.61 -2.72
C UNK A 198 -13.62 -0.36 -2.58
N UNK A 199 -13.32 -0.19 -1.72
CA UNK A 199 -12.54 -0.95 -1.60
C UNK A 199 -12.86 -2.19 -1.64
N UNK A 200 -13.67 -2.15 -2.02
CA UNK A 200 -14.21 -3.33 -2.04
C UNK A 200 -13.57 -4.21 -2.99
N UNK A 201 -13.36 -4.66 -2.63
CA UNK A 201 -12.88 -5.64 -3.22
C UNK A 201 -12.98 -6.06 -4.55
N UNK A 202 -13.15 -6.83 -4.51
CA UNK A 202 -13.12 -7.42 -5.62
C UNK A 202 -14.05 -7.03 -6.61
N UNK A 203 -14.73 -6.82 -6.08
CA UNK A 203 -15.58 -6.41 -6.92
C UNK A 203 -15.16 -5.23 -7.56
N MET A 204 -14.34 -4.83 -7.07
CA MET A 204 -13.83 -3.55 -7.58
C MET A 204 -13.20 -3.68 -8.97
N PHE A 205 -12.46 -4.72 -9.20
CA PHE A 205 -11.87 -4.91 -10.54
C PHE A 205 -12.94 -5.08 -11.63
N ASP A 206 -13.99 -5.79 -11.34
CA ASP A 206 -15.08 -5.98 -12.33
C ASP A 206 -15.87 -4.69 -12.51
N ILE A 207 -16.22 -4.03 -11.43
CA ILE A 207 -16.92 -2.72 -11.47
C ILE A 207 -16.05 -1.68 -12.18
N LEU A 208 -14.74 -1.72 -11.92
CA LEU A 208 -13.80 -0.78 -12.52
C LEU A 208 -13.64 -1.03 -14.02
N LEU A 209 -13.61 -2.27 -14.41
CA LEU A 209 -13.57 -2.63 -15.85
C LEU A 209 -14.89 -2.24 -16.54
N GLU A 210 -16.02 -2.38 -15.86
CA GLU A 210 -17.33 -1.98 -16.42
C GLU A 210 -17.52 -0.46 -16.47
N GLU A 211 -17.11 0.24 -15.39
CA GLU A 211 -17.36 1.68 -15.26
C GLU A 211 -16.27 2.56 -15.91
N PHE A 212 -15.03 2.08 -15.93
CA PHE A 212 -13.87 2.87 -16.33
C PHE A 212 -12.96 2.14 -17.32
N GLY A 213 -13.22 0.87 -17.58
CA GLY A 213 -12.47 0.07 -18.55
C GLY A 213 -12.86 0.44 -19.96
N THR A 214 -11.85 0.84 -20.69
CA THR A 214 -11.86 0.99 -22.13
C THR A 214 -12.66 2.15 -22.70
N GLU A 215 -12.06 3.32 -22.67
CA GLU A 215 -11.98 4.02 -23.95
C GLU A 215 -10.55 3.81 -24.46
N GLU A 216 -10.39 2.94 -25.46
CA GLU A 216 -9.17 2.85 -26.26
C GLU A 216 -8.96 4.18 -27.00
#